data_4d3f001023be19ee4849624f605c76de
#
_entry.id   4d3f001023be19ee4849624f605c76de
#
_cell.length_a   1.000
_cell.length_b   1.000
_cell.length_c   1.000
_cell.angle_alpha   90.00
_cell.angle_beta   90.00
_cell.angle_gamma   90.00
#
_symmetry.space_group_name_H-M   'P 1'
#
loop_
_entity.id
_entity.type
_entity.pdbx_description
1 polymer ?
#
loop_
_entity_poly.entity_id
_entity_poly.type
_entity_poly.pdbx_seq_one_letter_code
_entity_poly.pdbx_strand_id
1 'polypeptide(L)'
;MNPNVKIIILNWNGWEDTIECLESLFQIDYPNYDIILVDNNSKDESIEKIHDYCAGKLTVQSKFVSYTSENKPIKYYEYSEKRYDTIEMDNKADPSNKLYILKNDKNYGFAEGNNIGIKIALRGDPEYIMLLNNDTVVENDFLSKLVTIAESDKEIGVVGPVIYYYDWDGKTDVPSNICGKVNISSYPGYYDMVDVNKHVDPANADCDWVSGAAMMLKVRDIPIKYLNNQLFFGNEDIDLCINLKNLGYKIINVHSARIWHKEGVSRKKRSSAVIKKVMMEIEVNLKFLKLHNKHYYLYLPLYLLQITLLYIRVSIGKVLPKN
;
A
#
# COMPACT_ATOMS: atom_id res chain seq x y z
N MET A 1 -0.14 -26.95 3.05
CA MET A 1 -1.04 -26.20 2.13
C MET A 1 -0.51 -24.78 2.10
N ASN A 2 -0.55 -24.11 0.94
CA ASN A 2 -0.19 -22.70 0.89
C ASN A 2 -1.27 -21.87 1.60
N PRO A 3 -0.91 -20.99 2.55
CA PRO A 3 -1.86 -20.08 3.20
C PRO A 3 -2.68 -19.26 2.21
N ASN A 4 -3.94 -18.96 2.54
CA ASN A 4 -4.78 -18.12 1.69
C ASN A 4 -4.44 -16.65 1.87
N VAL A 5 -4.22 -15.94 0.78
CA VAL A 5 -3.89 -14.51 0.76
C VAL A 5 -4.97 -13.75 -0.01
N LYS A 6 -5.55 -12.72 0.59
CA LYS A 6 -6.43 -11.78 -0.10
C LYS A 6 -5.64 -10.50 -0.41
N ILE A 7 -5.45 -10.20 -1.70
CA ILE A 7 -4.73 -9.02 -2.18
C ILE A 7 -5.75 -7.90 -2.41
N ILE A 8 -5.60 -6.79 -1.70
CA ILE A 8 -6.48 -5.63 -1.81
C ILE A 8 -5.76 -4.56 -2.61
N ILE A 9 -6.42 -4.10 -3.68
CA ILE A 9 -5.95 -3.01 -4.54
C ILE A 9 -6.98 -1.89 -4.51
N LEU A 10 -6.54 -0.67 -4.20
CA LEU A 10 -7.40 0.51 -4.20
C LEU A 10 -7.17 1.32 -5.48
N ASN A 11 -8.18 1.42 -6.33
CA ASN A 11 -8.16 2.26 -7.53
C ASN A 11 -8.93 3.56 -7.33
N TRP A 12 -8.37 4.65 -7.83
CA TRP A 12 -9.08 5.92 -7.99
C TRP A 12 -8.52 6.72 -9.17
N ASN A 13 -9.24 6.71 -10.30
CA ASN A 13 -8.85 7.41 -11.55
C ASN A 13 -7.44 7.02 -12.02
N GLY A 14 -7.13 5.72 -12.06
CA GLY A 14 -5.81 5.20 -12.38
C GLY A 14 -5.86 3.82 -13.05
N TRP A 15 -6.69 3.66 -14.09
CA TRP A 15 -6.91 2.37 -14.73
C TRP A 15 -5.65 1.82 -15.43
N GLU A 16 -4.81 2.69 -16.02
CA GLU A 16 -3.58 2.28 -16.69
C GLU A 16 -2.63 1.56 -15.71
N ASP A 17 -2.45 2.16 -14.53
CA ASP A 17 -1.63 1.59 -13.48
C ASP A 17 -2.27 0.32 -12.93
N THR A 18 -3.59 0.34 -12.71
CA THR A 18 -4.34 -0.79 -12.17
C THR A 18 -4.25 -2.02 -13.07
N ILE A 19 -4.40 -1.88 -14.38
CA ILE A 19 -4.32 -3.04 -15.29
C ILE A 19 -2.88 -3.58 -15.41
N GLU A 20 -1.85 -2.75 -15.30
CA GLU A 20 -0.46 -3.20 -15.25
C GLU A 20 -0.17 -3.97 -13.94
N CYS A 21 -0.66 -3.47 -12.82
CA CYS A 21 -0.59 -4.15 -11.53
C CYS A 21 -1.29 -5.53 -11.60
N LEU A 22 -2.52 -5.58 -12.12
CA LEU A 22 -3.27 -6.82 -12.31
C LEU A 22 -2.54 -7.81 -13.23
N GLU A 23 -1.96 -7.34 -14.34
CA GLU A 23 -1.20 -8.19 -15.26
C GLU A 23 -0.01 -8.84 -14.56
N SER A 24 0.71 -8.10 -13.70
CA SER A 24 1.81 -8.66 -12.93
C SER A 24 1.33 -9.68 -11.89
N LEU A 25 0.20 -9.42 -11.23
CA LEU A 25 -0.37 -10.32 -10.22
C LEU A 25 -0.90 -11.63 -10.81
N PHE A 26 -1.50 -11.61 -12.00
CA PHE A 26 -1.98 -12.84 -12.65
C PHE A 26 -0.86 -13.72 -13.20
N GLN A 27 0.40 -13.32 -13.04
CA GLN A 27 1.59 -14.07 -13.45
C GLN A 27 2.48 -14.48 -12.27
N ILE A 28 2.05 -14.26 -11.01
CA ILE A 28 2.82 -14.72 -9.85
C ILE A 28 2.73 -16.24 -9.68
N ASP A 29 3.76 -16.81 -9.07
CA ASP A 29 3.90 -18.26 -8.85
C ASP A 29 3.12 -18.77 -7.62
N TYR A 30 2.55 -17.88 -6.80
CA TYR A 30 1.81 -18.26 -5.61
C TYR A 30 0.39 -18.74 -5.96
N PRO A 31 -0.04 -19.95 -5.55
CA PRO A 31 -1.26 -20.56 -6.12
C PRO A 31 -2.55 -20.25 -5.36
N ASN A 32 -2.49 -19.72 -4.12
CA ASN A 32 -3.67 -19.59 -3.24
C ASN A 32 -3.92 -18.14 -2.82
N TYR A 33 -4.39 -17.33 -3.77
CA TYR A 33 -4.77 -15.94 -3.52
C TYR A 33 -6.04 -15.55 -4.27
N ASP A 34 -6.70 -14.51 -3.80
CA ASP A 34 -7.72 -13.78 -4.54
C ASP A 34 -7.40 -12.29 -4.55
N ILE A 35 -7.90 -11.58 -5.55
CA ILE A 35 -7.74 -10.14 -5.69
C ILE A 35 -9.06 -9.44 -5.39
N ILE A 36 -9.02 -8.43 -4.54
CA ILE A 36 -10.13 -7.53 -4.22
C ILE A 36 -9.75 -6.14 -4.71
N LEU A 37 -10.25 -5.77 -5.88
CA LEU A 37 -10.07 -4.45 -6.45
C LEU A 37 -11.20 -3.54 -5.97
N VAL A 38 -10.85 -2.53 -5.17
CA VAL A 38 -11.77 -1.52 -4.65
C VAL A 38 -11.69 -0.28 -5.53
N ASP A 39 -12.71 -0.01 -6.32
CA ASP A 39 -12.84 1.26 -7.03
C ASP A 39 -13.45 2.31 -6.11
N ASN A 40 -12.66 3.33 -5.79
CA ASN A 40 -13.01 4.36 -4.83
C ASN A 40 -13.81 5.51 -5.47
N ASN A 41 -14.84 5.14 -6.27
CA ASN A 41 -15.69 6.04 -7.03
C ASN A 41 -14.90 6.84 -8.08
N SER A 42 -14.19 6.15 -8.95
CA SER A 42 -13.51 6.75 -10.10
C SER A 42 -14.51 7.51 -11.01
N LYS A 43 -14.03 8.59 -11.60
CA LYS A 43 -14.83 9.45 -12.50
C LYS A 43 -14.30 9.41 -13.94
N ASP A 44 -13.23 8.67 -14.16
CA ASP A 44 -12.67 8.34 -15.46
C ASP A 44 -13.27 7.02 -16.00
N GLU A 45 -12.66 6.47 -17.04
CA GLU A 45 -13.06 5.21 -17.67
C GLU A 45 -12.56 3.95 -16.90
N SER A 46 -12.14 4.06 -15.62
CA SER A 46 -11.45 2.99 -14.90
C SER A 46 -12.20 1.65 -14.95
N ILE A 47 -13.48 1.63 -14.62
CA ILE A 47 -14.27 0.39 -14.59
C ILE A 47 -14.40 -0.22 -16.00
N GLU A 48 -14.67 0.60 -17.00
CA GLU A 48 -14.80 0.15 -18.39
C GLU A 48 -13.49 -0.46 -18.91
N LYS A 49 -12.36 0.21 -18.67
CA LYS A 49 -11.03 -0.26 -19.08
C LYS A 49 -10.60 -1.53 -18.37
N ILE A 50 -10.94 -1.67 -17.08
CA ILE A 50 -10.69 -2.91 -16.34
C ILE A 50 -11.54 -4.07 -16.92
N HIS A 51 -12.78 -3.83 -17.29
CA HIS A 51 -13.60 -4.84 -17.98
C HIS A 51 -13.02 -5.22 -19.34
N ASP A 52 -12.59 -4.25 -20.14
CA ASP A 52 -11.96 -4.52 -21.44
C ASP A 52 -10.65 -5.30 -21.28
N TYR A 53 -9.85 -5.00 -20.28
CA TYR A 53 -8.66 -5.76 -19.92
C TYR A 53 -9.02 -7.22 -19.54
N CYS A 54 -9.99 -7.42 -18.66
CA CYS A 54 -10.45 -8.75 -18.27
C CYS A 54 -10.98 -9.56 -19.46
N ALA A 55 -11.63 -8.90 -20.42
CA ALA A 55 -12.12 -9.53 -21.65
C ALA A 55 -11.02 -9.80 -22.69
N GLY A 56 -9.77 -9.39 -22.45
CA GLY A 56 -8.66 -9.52 -23.41
C GLY A 56 -8.71 -8.54 -24.59
N LYS A 57 -9.52 -7.49 -24.50
CA LYS A 57 -9.64 -6.45 -25.54
C LYS A 57 -8.58 -5.35 -25.40
N LEU A 58 -7.94 -5.25 -24.24
CA LEU A 58 -6.94 -4.24 -23.91
C LEU A 58 -5.63 -4.92 -23.52
N THR A 59 -4.54 -4.53 -24.20
CA THR A 59 -3.20 -5.01 -23.91
C THR A 59 -2.47 -4.07 -22.94
N VAL A 60 -1.54 -4.62 -22.16
CA VAL A 60 -0.72 -3.88 -21.22
C VAL A 60 0.69 -3.71 -21.79
N GLN A 61 1.25 -2.50 -21.65
CA GLN A 61 2.66 -2.25 -21.88
C GLN A 61 3.35 -2.02 -20.54
N SER A 62 4.33 -2.83 -20.24
CA SER A 62 5.10 -2.75 -19.00
C SER A 62 6.59 -2.94 -19.26
N LYS A 63 7.43 -2.39 -18.36
CA LYS A 63 8.88 -2.63 -18.36
C LYS A 63 9.24 -3.97 -17.71
N PHE A 64 8.34 -4.54 -16.90
CA PHE A 64 8.64 -5.65 -15.99
C PHE A 64 7.82 -6.90 -16.28
N VAL A 65 6.69 -6.78 -16.93
CA VAL A 65 5.80 -7.89 -17.22
C VAL A 65 5.37 -7.87 -18.68
N SER A 66 5.38 -9.02 -19.32
CA SER A 66 4.86 -9.17 -20.68
C SER A 66 3.37 -9.49 -20.62
N TYR A 67 2.58 -8.79 -21.44
CA TYR A 67 1.16 -9.11 -21.58
C TYR A 67 0.98 -10.55 -22.08
N THR A 68 0.06 -11.28 -21.45
CA THR A 68 -0.36 -12.60 -21.94
C THR A 68 -1.86 -12.65 -22.22
N SER A 69 -2.23 -13.27 -23.35
CA SER A 69 -3.62 -13.57 -23.68
C SER A 69 -4.07 -14.94 -23.17
N GLU A 70 -3.14 -15.77 -22.67
CA GLU A 70 -3.41 -17.16 -22.29
C GLU A 70 -4.33 -17.27 -21.07
N ASN A 71 -4.31 -16.29 -20.18
CA ASN A 71 -5.17 -16.21 -18.99
C ASN A 71 -6.46 -15.40 -19.21
N LYS A 72 -6.75 -14.98 -20.45
CA LYS A 72 -7.96 -14.23 -20.79
C LYS A 72 -9.05 -15.14 -21.41
N PRO A 73 -10.34 -14.87 -21.18
CA PRO A 73 -10.86 -13.81 -20.32
C PRO A 73 -10.69 -14.12 -18.83
N ILE A 74 -10.36 -13.07 -18.04
CA ILE A 74 -10.33 -13.16 -16.58
C ILE A 74 -11.77 -13.11 -16.07
N LYS A 75 -12.16 -14.12 -15.30
CA LYS A 75 -13.46 -14.14 -14.65
C LYS A 75 -13.41 -13.23 -13.41
N TYR A 76 -14.40 -12.35 -13.27
CA TYR A 76 -14.54 -11.48 -12.11
C TYR A 76 -15.96 -11.47 -11.56
N TYR A 77 -16.08 -11.01 -10.30
CA TYR A 77 -17.34 -10.80 -9.60
C TYR A 77 -17.44 -9.32 -9.24
N GLU A 78 -18.48 -8.63 -9.71
CA GLU A 78 -18.65 -7.20 -9.49
C GLU A 78 -19.79 -6.91 -8.53
N TYR A 79 -19.54 -6.00 -7.59
CA TYR A 79 -20.51 -5.58 -6.59
C TYR A 79 -20.52 -4.07 -6.42
N SER A 80 -21.74 -3.48 -6.41
CA SER A 80 -21.95 -2.11 -5.92
C SER A 80 -21.96 -2.10 -4.39
N GLU A 81 -21.70 -0.96 -3.77
CA GLU A 81 -21.64 -0.81 -2.31
C GLU A 81 -22.88 -1.33 -1.60
N LYS A 82 -24.08 -1.12 -2.17
CA LYS A 82 -25.35 -1.63 -1.65
C LYS A 82 -25.43 -3.15 -1.55
N ARG A 83 -24.57 -3.85 -2.26
CA ARG A 83 -24.53 -5.32 -2.30
C ARG A 83 -23.37 -5.93 -1.52
N TYR A 84 -22.55 -5.14 -0.87
CA TYR A 84 -21.40 -5.66 -0.13
C TYR A 84 -21.78 -6.67 0.94
N ASP A 85 -22.94 -6.52 1.59
CA ASP A 85 -23.40 -7.49 2.59
C ASP A 85 -23.78 -8.85 2.00
N THR A 86 -23.98 -8.96 0.70
CA THR A 86 -24.30 -10.22 0.00
C THR A 86 -23.08 -10.96 -0.53
N ILE A 87 -21.88 -10.41 -0.35
CA ILE A 87 -20.65 -11.04 -0.83
C ILE A 87 -20.30 -12.22 0.06
N GLU A 88 -20.27 -13.40 -0.54
CA GLU A 88 -19.71 -14.62 0.05
C GLU A 88 -18.30 -14.82 -0.50
N MET A 89 -17.34 -15.00 0.39
CA MET A 89 -15.96 -15.34 0.03
C MET A 89 -15.67 -16.77 0.46
N ASP A 90 -15.06 -17.53 -0.44
CA ASP A 90 -14.72 -18.92 -0.20
C ASP A 90 -13.23 -19.04 0.16
N ASN A 91 -12.90 -19.86 1.17
CA ASN A 91 -11.53 -20.22 1.55
C ASN A 91 -11.00 -21.46 0.82
N LYS A 92 -11.83 -22.11 0.00
CA LYS A 92 -11.36 -23.28 -0.73
C LYS A 92 -10.32 -22.85 -1.75
N ALA A 93 -9.16 -23.48 -1.70
CA ALA A 93 -8.16 -23.36 -2.75
C ALA A 93 -8.83 -23.74 -4.10
N ASP A 94 -9.31 -22.72 -4.79
CA ASP A 94 -9.75 -22.85 -6.17
C ASP A 94 -8.52 -22.55 -7.02
N PRO A 95 -8.09 -23.46 -7.91
CA PRO A 95 -6.95 -23.22 -8.78
C PRO A 95 -7.13 -22.00 -9.70
N SER A 96 -8.34 -21.48 -9.82
CA SER A 96 -8.62 -20.21 -10.49
C SER A 96 -8.72 -19.08 -9.45
N ASN A 97 -7.63 -18.35 -9.25
CA ASN A 97 -7.64 -17.14 -8.42
C ASN A 97 -8.76 -16.19 -8.87
N LYS A 98 -9.54 -15.68 -7.91
CA LYS A 98 -10.74 -14.89 -8.20
C LYS A 98 -10.44 -13.41 -8.15
N LEU A 99 -11.04 -12.64 -9.06
CA LEU A 99 -11.05 -11.19 -9.03
C LEU A 99 -12.42 -10.70 -8.56
N TYR A 100 -12.45 -9.92 -7.49
CA TYR A 100 -13.62 -9.22 -7.00
C TYR A 100 -13.46 -7.73 -7.27
N ILE A 101 -14.44 -7.10 -7.91
CA ILE A 101 -14.47 -5.65 -8.18
C ILE A 101 -15.53 -5.03 -7.30
N LEU A 102 -15.12 -4.19 -6.37
CA LEU A 102 -15.99 -3.48 -5.43
C LEU A 102 -16.09 -2.01 -5.84
N LYS A 103 -17.30 -1.53 -6.12
CA LYS A 103 -17.54 -0.15 -6.54
C LYS A 103 -18.15 0.66 -5.40
N ASN A 104 -17.37 1.56 -4.83
CA ASN A 104 -17.80 2.47 -3.78
C ASN A 104 -18.68 3.60 -4.36
N ASP A 105 -19.67 4.05 -3.58
CA ASP A 105 -20.57 5.16 -3.97
C ASP A 105 -19.88 6.54 -3.85
N LYS A 106 -18.77 6.64 -3.09
CA LYS A 106 -17.96 7.85 -2.93
C LYS A 106 -16.47 7.51 -2.73
N ASN A 107 -15.58 8.51 -2.85
CA ASN A 107 -14.19 8.37 -2.49
C ASN A 107 -14.02 8.46 -0.96
N TYR A 108 -13.66 7.34 -0.33
CA TYR A 108 -13.46 7.20 1.10
C TYR A 108 -12.03 7.55 1.56
N GLY A 109 -11.13 7.91 0.63
CA GLY A 109 -9.70 8.07 0.91
C GLY A 109 -8.96 6.73 0.96
N PHE A 110 -7.67 6.78 1.32
CA PHE A 110 -6.80 5.60 1.26
C PHE A 110 -7.13 4.59 2.38
N ALA A 111 -7.11 5.03 3.63
CA ALA A 111 -7.31 4.14 4.77
C ALA A 111 -8.68 3.45 4.76
N GLU A 112 -9.76 4.22 4.64
CA GLU A 112 -11.11 3.64 4.66
C GLU A 112 -11.41 2.85 3.39
N GLY A 113 -10.91 3.26 2.22
CA GLY A 113 -11.03 2.49 0.98
C GLY A 113 -10.42 1.10 1.10
N ASN A 114 -9.20 1.01 1.67
CA ASN A 114 -8.57 -0.28 1.99
C ASN A 114 -9.35 -1.05 3.07
N ASN A 115 -9.85 -0.38 4.11
CA ASN A 115 -10.63 -1.01 5.17
C ASN A 115 -11.92 -1.68 4.64
N ILE A 116 -12.57 -1.09 3.64
CA ILE A 116 -13.70 -1.73 2.94
C ILE A 116 -13.25 -3.06 2.32
N GLY A 117 -12.12 -3.07 1.61
CA GLY A 117 -11.53 -4.29 1.06
C GLY A 117 -11.18 -5.31 2.15
N ILE A 118 -10.54 -4.87 3.25
CA ILE A 118 -10.20 -5.72 4.40
C ILE A 118 -11.45 -6.36 5.00
N LYS A 119 -12.51 -5.59 5.21
CA LYS A 119 -13.78 -6.08 5.76
C LYS A 119 -14.38 -7.19 4.90
N ILE A 120 -14.32 -7.05 3.60
CA ILE A 120 -14.80 -8.08 2.68
C ILE A 120 -13.86 -9.30 2.68
N ALA A 121 -12.54 -9.07 2.60
CA ALA A 121 -11.53 -10.12 2.64
C ALA A 121 -11.68 -11.05 3.86
N LEU A 122 -11.91 -10.47 5.04
CA LEU A 122 -12.05 -11.20 6.29
C LEU A 122 -13.25 -12.16 6.34
N ARG A 123 -14.23 -12.01 5.47
CA ARG A 123 -15.36 -12.98 5.37
C ARG A 123 -14.91 -14.35 4.84
N GLY A 124 -13.84 -14.36 4.07
CA GLY A 124 -13.21 -15.58 3.59
C GLY A 124 -12.25 -16.21 4.59
N ASP A 125 -12.13 -15.74 5.83
CA ASP A 125 -11.18 -16.22 6.85
C ASP A 125 -9.76 -16.51 6.32
N PRO A 126 -9.09 -15.55 5.63
CA PRO A 126 -7.75 -15.75 5.08
C PRO A 126 -6.70 -15.82 6.21
N GLU A 127 -5.54 -16.39 5.91
CA GLU A 127 -4.37 -16.29 6.78
C GLU A 127 -3.72 -14.91 6.69
N TYR A 128 -3.71 -14.34 5.47
CA TYR A 128 -3.04 -13.07 5.18
C TYR A 128 -3.91 -12.13 4.36
N ILE A 129 -3.73 -10.83 4.59
CA ILE A 129 -4.22 -9.76 3.73
C ILE A 129 -3.01 -8.99 3.22
N MET A 130 -2.91 -8.82 1.90
CA MET A 130 -1.91 -7.99 1.23
C MET A 130 -2.55 -6.70 0.79
N LEU A 131 -2.12 -5.56 1.34
CA LEU A 131 -2.43 -4.23 0.79
C LEU A 131 -1.41 -3.94 -0.30
N LEU A 132 -1.87 -3.57 -1.47
CA LEU A 132 -1.02 -3.29 -2.62
C LEU A 132 -1.56 -2.07 -3.39
N ASN A 133 -0.72 -1.07 -3.60
CA ASN A 133 -1.10 0.07 -4.41
C ASN A 133 -1.30 -0.33 -5.86
N ASN A 134 -2.27 0.30 -6.51
CA ASN A 134 -2.59 0.03 -7.92
C ASN A 134 -1.50 0.49 -8.91
N ASP A 135 -0.58 1.36 -8.49
CA ASP A 135 0.55 1.85 -9.29
C ASP A 135 1.86 1.09 -9.01
N THR A 136 1.73 -0.20 -8.64
CA THR A 136 2.86 -1.13 -8.43
C THR A 136 2.90 -2.22 -9.48
N VAL A 137 4.09 -2.75 -9.73
CA VAL A 137 4.33 -3.98 -10.49
C VAL A 137 5.12 -4.93 -9.61
N VAL A 138 4.73 -6.19 -9.55
CA VAL A 138 5.32 -7.17 -8.65
C VAL A 138 6.21 -8.17 -9.39
N GLU A 139 7.28 -8.63 -8.71
CA GLU A 139 8.08 -9.76 -9.19
C GLU A 139 7.28 -11.06 -9.07
N ASN A 140 7.49 -12.01 -9.99
CA ASN A 140 6.71 -13.24 -10.07
C ASN A 140 6.67 -14.04 -8.74
N ASP A 141 7.77 -14.11 -8.02
CA ASP A 141 7.91 -14.88 -6.78
C ASP A 141 7.79 -14.05 -5.48
N PHE A 142 7.37 -12.76 -5.60
CA PHE A 142 7.35 -11.85 -4.44
C PHE A 142 6.45 -12.35 -3.31
N LEU A 143 5.26 -12.88 -3.65
CA LEU A 143 4.29 -13.34 -2.66
C LEU A 143 4.74 -14.62 -1.96
N SER A 144 5.31 -15.57 -2.70
CA SER A 144 5.92 -16.80 -2.17
C SER A 144 7.01 -16.48 -1.16
N LYS A 145 7.86 -15.50 -1.45
CA LYS A 145 8.93 -15.03 -0.55
C LYS A 145 8.35 -14.37 0.71
N LEU A 146 7.34 -13.51 0.57
CA LEU A 146 6.68 -12.87 1.72
C LEU A 146 6.04 -13.91 2.64
N VAL A 147 5.26 -14.84 2.09
CA VAL A 147 4.59 -15.89 2.87
C VAL A 147 5.62 -16.79 3.56
N THR A 148 6.70 -17.18 2.87
CA THR A 148 7.76 -18.01 3.47
C THR A 148 8.34 -17.37 4.74
N ILE A 149 8.60 -16.07 4.72
CA ILE A 149 9.11 -15.35 5.89
C ILE A 149 8.03 -15.17 6.96
N ALA A 150 6.79 -14.84 6.57
CA ALA A 150 5.69 -14.68 7.52
C ALA A 150 5.37 -15.98 8.28
N GLU A 151 5.57 -17.15 7.65
CA GLU A 151 5.38 -18.48 8.27
C GLU A 151 6.58 -18.93 9.11
N SER A 152 7.75 -18.32 8.95
CA SER A 152 8.99 -18.75 9.65
C SER A 152 8.97 -18.45 11.16
N ASP A 153 8.15 -17.49 11.59
CA ASP A 153 8.01 -17.11 12.99
C ASP A 153 6.56 -16.63 13.27
N LYS A 154 5.91 -17.24 14.26
CA LYS A 154 4.54 -16.87 14.64
C LYS A 154 4.39 -15.45 15.18
N GLU A 155 5.47 -14.84 15.66
CA GLU A 155 5.49 -13.47 16.16
C GLU A 155 5.52 -12.44 15.03
N ILE A 156 5.77 -12.84 13.78
CA ILE A 156 5.72 -11.94 12.64
C ILE A 156 4.26 -11.58 12.37
N GLY A 157 3.93 -10.30 12.52
CA GLY A 157 2.60 -9.76 12.26
C GLY A 157 2.47 -9.11 10.89
N VAL A 158 3.56 -8.51 10.40
CA VAL A 158 3.57 -7.80 9.11
C VAL A 158 4.87 -8.10 8.38
N VAL A 159 4.76 -8.29 7.07
CA VAL A 159 5.92 -8.34 6.17
C VAL A 159 5.72 -7.39 4.98
N GLY A 160 6.80 -6.80 4.47
CA GLY A 160 6.80 -5.99 3.26
C GLY A 160 7.98 -6.30 2.37
N PRO A 161 7.89 -6.13 1.04
CA PRO A 161 8.99 -6.29 0.11
C PRO A 161 9.91 -5.07 0.11
N VAL A 162 11.06 -5.18 -0.55
CA VAL A 162 11.81 -4.00 -0.99
C VAL A 162 11.05 -3.36 -2.15
N ILE A 163 10.81 -2.06 -2.02
CA ILE A 163 10.14 -1.26 -3.04
C ILE A 163 11.20 -0.52 -3.84
N TYR A 164 11.17 -0.68 -5.15
CA TYR A 164 12.04 0.01 -6.10
C TYR A 164 11.25 1.10 -6.83
N TYR A 165 11.93 2.16 -7.26
CA TYR A 165 11.35 3.08 -8.22
C TYR A 165 11.08 2.37 -9.55
N TYR A 166 9.89 2.59 -10.10
CA TYR A 166 9.53 2.07 -11.42
C TYR A 166 10.44 2.64 -12.53
N ASP A 167 10.84 3.89 -12.37
CA ASP A 167 11.79 4.59 -13.21
C ASP A 167 12.47 5.71 -12.43
N TRP A 168 13.76 5.59 -12.19
CA TRP A 168 14.60 6.63 -11.60
C TRP A 168 15.68 7.00 -12.59
N ASP A 169 15.43 8.03 -13.42
CA ASP A 169 16.34 8.45 -14.48
C ASP A 169 16.79 7.28 -15.40
N GLY A 170 15.83 6.44 -15.80
CA GLY A 170 16.05 5.26 -16.64
C GLY A 170 16.52 4.01 -15.88
N LYS A 171 16.72 4.09 -14.56
CA LYS A 171 17.11 2.96 -13.70
C LYS A 171 15.90 2.36 -13.00
N THR A 172 15.91 1.03 -12.84
CA THR A 172 14.83 0.26 -12.20
C THR A 172 15.31 -0.54 -10.99
N ASP A 173 16.57 -0.38 -10.63
CA ASP A 173 17.25 -1.06 -9.53
C ASP A 173 17.56 -0.12 -8.35
N VAL A 174 16.95 1.06 -8.33
CA VAL A 174 17.09 2.04 -7.24
C VAL A 174 15.98 1.82 -6.22
N PRO A 175 16.31 1.40 -4.97
CA PRO A 175 15.30 1.24 -3.93
C PRO A 175 14.67 2.59 -3.55
N SER A 176 13.36 2.62 -3.39
CA SER A 176 12.62 3.78 -2.88
C SER A 176 12.25 3.62 -1.41
N ASN A 177 11.96 2.38 -0.99
CA ASN A 177 11.64 2.06 0.39
C ASN A 177 12.10 0.64 0.73
N ILE A 178 12.83 0.50 1.84
CA ILE A 178 13.25 -0.79 2.36
C ILE A 178 12.59 -1.01 3.72
N CYS A 179 12.95 -0.19 4.72
CA CYS A 179 12.59 -0.40 6.12
C CYS A 179 12.48 0.95 6.81
N GLY A 180 11.44 1.15 7.59
CA GLY A 180 11.25 2.35 8.36
C GLY A 180 11.62 2.16 9.83
N LYS A 181 12.25 3.18 10.44
CA LYS A 181 12.45 3.31 11.89
C LYS A 181 11.70 4.52 12.37
N VAL A 182 11.07 4.39 13.55
CA VAL A 182 10.30 5.48 14.17
C VAL A 182 10.87 5.78 15.53
N ASN A 183 11.28 7.03 15.74
CA ASN A 183 11.69 7.50 17.05
C ASN A 183 10.59 8.40 17.64
N ILE A 184 9.60 7.78 18.30
CA ILE A 184 8.48 8.49 18.93
C ILE A 184 8.90 9.23 20.20
N SER A 185 10.01 8.82 20.81
CA SER A 185 10.51 9.39 22.08
C SER A 185 11.37 10.62 21.88
N SER A 186 11.95 10.81 20.69
CA SER A 186 12.73 11.98 20.34
C SER A 186 11.85 13.05 19.71
N TYR A 187 12.22 14.27 19.95
CA TYR A 187 11.60 15.43 19.31
C TYR A 187 12.11 15.64 17.90
N PRO A 188 11.20 16.09 17.03
CA PRO A 188 9.80 15.76 16.85
C PRO A 188 9.73 14.47 16.06
N GLY A 189 8.99 13.48 16.48
CA GLY A 189 8.85 12.16 15.90
C GLY A 189 9.22 12.06 14.42
N TYR A 190 10.51 12.03 14.13
CA TYR A 190 11.04 11.92 12.78
C TYR A 190 11.05 10.45 12.39
N TYR A 191 10.51 10.17 11.21
CA TYR A 191 10.71 8.91 10.53
C TYR A 191 12.12 8.89 9.97
N ASP A 192 13.03 8.20 10.62
CA ASP A 192 14.27 7.84 9.95
C ASP A 192 13.93 6.69 8.97
N MET A 193 13.79 7.05 7.70
CA MET A 193 13.94 6.06 6.64
C MET A 193 15.38 5.57 6.73
N VAL A 194 15.56 4.27 6.90
CA VAL A 194 16.89 3.68 6.77
C VAL A 194 17.44 4.13 5.42
N ASP A 195 18.61 4.74 5.43
CA ASP A 195 19.24 5.27 4.23
C ASP A 195 19.37 4.17 3.17
N VAL A 196 18.44 4.18 2.22
CA VAL A 196 18.35 3.22 1.11
C VAL A 196 19.64 3.16 0.26
N ASN A 197 20.53 4.15 0.42
CA ASN A 197 21.83 4.17 -0.27
C ASN A 197 22.89 3.27 0.39
N LYS A 198 22.61 2.75 1.58
CA LYS A 198 23.50 1.81 2.26
C LYS A 198 22.99 0.39 2.06
N HIS A 199 23.48 -0.25 1.00
CA HIS A 199 23.40 -1.67 0.70
C HIS A 199 22.18 -2.39 1.27
N VAL A 200 21.31 -2.87 0.38
CA VAL A 200 20.30 -3.88 0.72
C VAL A 200 21.06 -5.08 1.28
N ASP A 201 21.11 -5.20 2.61
CA ASP A 201 21.66 -6.36 3.26
C ASP A 201 20.86 -7.59 2.77
N PRO A 202 21.48 -8.69 2.36
CA PRO A 202 20.76 -9.90 2.00
C PRO A 202 19.92 -10.48 3.15
N ALA A 203 20.19 -10.09 4.39
CA ALA A 203 19.38 -10.46 5.55
C ALA A 203 18.10 -9.62 5.63
N ASN A 204 16.95 -10.28 5.95
CA ASN A 204 15.70 -9.58 6.23
C ASN A 204 15.86 -8.62 7.41
N ALA A 205 15.19 -7.47 7.35
CA ALA A 205 15.32 -6.43 8.37
C ALA A 205 14.10 -6.39 9.30
N ASP A 206 14.34 -6.39 10.63
CA ASP A 206 13.34 -6.02 11.63
C ASP A 206 13.14 -4.50 11.60
N CYS A 207 11.94 -4.08 11.26
CA CYS A 207 11.55 -2.70 11.05
C CYS A 207 10.62 -2.20 12.16
N ASP A 208 10.40 -0.89 12.20
CA ASP A 208 9.28 -0.34 12.95
C ASP A 208 8.04 -0.23 12.08
N TRP A 209 8.22 -0.09 10.77
CA TRP A 209 7.14 -0.10 9.79
C TRP A 209 7.63 -0.50 8.40
N VAL A 210 6.70 -0.97 7.56
CA VAL A 210 6.84 -1.17 6.13
C VAL A 210 5.78 -0.35 5.40
N SER A 211 6.05 0.04 4.16
CA SER A 211 5.17 0.92 3.40
C SER A 211 3.82 0.28 3.08
N GLY A 212 2.74 1.04 3.26
CA GLY A 212 1.40 0.68 2.84
C GLY A 212 1.23 0.51 1.32
N ALA A 213 2.24 0.90 0.52
CA ALA A 213 2.25 0.60 -0.90
C ALA A 213 2.32 -0.91 -1.19
N ALA A 214 2.93 -1.69 -0.26
CA ALA A 214 2.97 -3.15 -0.33
C ALA A 214 3.19 -3.73 1.08
N MET A 215 2.12 -4.10 1.76
CA MET A 215 2.14 -4.57 3.14
C MET A 215 1.30 -5.83 3.28
N MET A 216 1.91 -6.95 3.67
CA MET A 216 1.18 -8.18 3.96
C MET A 216 1.02 -8.34 5.47
N LEU A 217 -0.24 -8.40 5.90
CA LEU A 217 -0.67 -8.48 7.29
C LEU A 217 -1.14 -9.91 7.59
N LYS A 218 -0.61 -10.52 8.64
CA LYS A 218 -1.19 -11.72 9.22
C LYS A 218 -2.49 -11.34 9.91
N VAL A 219 -3.62 -11.98 9.57
CA VAL A 219 -4.91 -11.57 10.13
C VAL A 219 -5.52 -12.58 11.08
N ARG A 220 -5.05 -13.82 11.05
CA ARG A 220 -5.42 -14.83 12.03
C ARG A 220 -4.68 -14.53 13.34
N ASP A 221 -5.40 -14.50 14.44
CA ASP A 221 -4.90 -14.25 15.80
C ASP A 221 -4.34 -12.83 16.07
N ILE A 222 -4.42 -11.91 15.10
CA ILE A 222 -4.04 -10.51 15.29
C ILE A 222 -5.28 -9.66 15.61
N PRO A 223 -5.25 -8.85 16.71
CA PRO A 223 -6.41 -8.07 17.14
C PRO A 223 -6.66 -6.81 16.28
N ILE A 224 -5.60 -6.25 15.67
CA ILE A 224 -5.69 -5.01 14.88
C ILE A 224 -5.50 -5.36 13.41
N LYS A 225 -6.52 -5.16 12.60
CA LYS A 225 -6.56 -5.56 11.18
C LYS A 225 -6.86 -4.40 10.25
N TYR A 226 -7.23 -3.23 10.79
CA TYR A 226 -7.69 -2.09 10.01
C TYR A 226 -6.73 -0.92 10.12
N LEU A 227 -6.64 -0.17 9.04
CA LEU A 227 -5.93 1.11 9.01
C LEU A 227 -6.74 2.15 9.79
N ASN A 228 -6.05 3.08 10.44
CA ASN A 228 -6.69 4.17 11.17
C ASN A 228 -7.22 5.23 10.18
N ASN A 229 -8.53 5.26 9.98
CA ASN A 229 -9.18 6.18 9.04
C ASN A 229 -9.20 7.66 9.49
N GLN A 230 -8.78 7.96 10.72
CA GLN A 230 -8.54 9.33 11.16
C GLN A 230 -7.28 9.93 10.52
N LEU A 231 -6.37 9.08 10.05
CA LEU A 231 -5.20 9.43 9.26
C LEU A 231 -5.61 9.34 7.78
N PHE A 232 -6.18 10.42 7.25
CA PHE A 232 -6.85 10.40 5.93
C PHE A 232 -5.92 10.05 4.77
N PHE A 233 -4.63 10.46 4.85
CA PHE A 233 -3.64 10.21 3.81
C PHE A 233 -2.21 10.34 4.37
N GLY A 234 -1.60 9.23 4.69
CA GLY A 234 -0.24 9.13 5.22
C GLY A 234 -0.21 8.76 6.70
N ASN A 235 0.79 7.98 7.09
CA ASN A 235 1.06 7.45 8.42
C ASN A 235 0.08 6.37 8.92
N GLU A 236 -0.94 5.99 8.15
CA GLU A 236 -1.87 4.91 8.51
C GLU A 236 -1.17 3.54 8.56
N ASP A 237 -0.19 3.33 7.70
CA ASP A 237 0.67 2.15 7.67
C ASP A 237 1.63 2.12 8.87
N ILE A 238 2.23 3.26 9.19
CA ILE A 238 3.10 3.43 10.36
C ILE A 238 2.30 3.23 11.65
N ASP A 239 1.10 3.82 11.75
CA ASP A 239 0.20 3.66 12.90
C ASP A 239 -0.13 2.18 13.16
N LEU A 240 -0.51 1.46 12.10
CA LEU A 240 -0.81 0.04 12.20
C LEU A 240 0.41 -0.77 12.67
N CYS A 241 1.58 -0.54 12.07
CA CYS A 241 2.81 -1.24 12.42
C CYS A 241 3.24 -0.97 13.87
N ILE A 242 3.21 0.28 14.33
CA ILE A 242 3.55 0.63 15.72
C ILE A 242 2.59 -0.02 16.70
N ASN A 243 1.29 0.00 16.43
CA ASN A 243 0.30 -0.61 17.29
C ASN A 243 0.51 -2.13 17.40
N LEU A 244 0.83 -2.81 16.30
CA LEU A 244 1.17 -4.24 16.32
C LEU A 244 2.49 -4.51 17.05
N LYS A 245 3.50 -3.68 16.85
CA LYS A 245 4.78 -3.79 17.55
C LYS A 245 4.62 -3.60 19.07
N ASN A 246 3.76 -2.70 19.50
CA ASN A 246 3.41 -2.51 20.93
C ASN A 246 2.70 -3.72 21.53
N LEU A 247 2.09 -4.58 20.72
CA LEU A 247 1.50 -5.85 21.12
C LEU A 247 2.48 -7.03 21.05
N GLY A 248 3.75 -6.77 20.70
CA GLY A 248 4.83 -7.77 20.66
C GLY A 248 5.02 -8.43 19.28
N TYR A 249 4.31 -8.00 18.23
CA TYR A 249 4.52 -8.52 16.89
C TYR A 249 5.74 -7.92 16.21
N LYS A 250 6.41 -8.72 15.38
CA LYS A 250 7.54 -8.30 14.54
C LYS A 250 7.04 -7.76 13.20
N ILE A 251 7.75 -6.75 12.71
CA ILE A 251 7.53 -6.13 11.40
C ILE A 251 8.78 -6.38 10.58
N ILE A 252 8.68 -7.15 9.50
CA ILE A 252 9.86 -7.61 8.75
C ILE A 252 9.83 -7.08 7.32
N ASN A 253 10.92 -6.46 6.88
CA ASN A 253 11.15 -6.22 5.45
C ASN A 253 11.88 -7.43 4.84
N VAL A 254 11.30 -8.01 3.80
CA VAL A 254 11.80 -9.21 3.10
C VAL A 254 12.65 -8.79 1.92
N HIS A 255 13.97 -8.77 2.09
CA HIS A 255 14.90 -8.23 1.10
C HIS A 255 14.96 -9.01 -0.21
N SER A 256 14.57 -10.27 -0.20
CA SER A 256 14.48 -11.08 -1.42
C SER A 256 13.21 -10.83 -2.24
N ALA A 257 12.16 -10.27 -1.64
CA ALA A 257 10.91 -9.93 -2.34
C ALA A 257 10.99 -8.52 -2.93
N ARG A 258 10.60 -8.35 -4.19
CA ARG A 258 10.74 -7.09 -4.92
C ARG A 258 9.44 -6.65 -5.58
N ILE A 259 9.19 -5.37 -5.54
CA ILE A 259 8.17 -4.70 -6.34
C ILE A 259 8.71 -3.38 -6.87
N TRP A 260 8.07 -2.86 -7.93
CA TRP A 260 8.32 -1.52 -8.48
C TRP A 260 7.11 -0.65 -8.26
N HIS A 261 7.32 0.59 -7.84
CA HIS A 261 6.25 1.54 -7.53
C HIS A 261 6.46 2.83 -8.34
N LYS A 262 5.42 3.27 -9.04
CA LYS A 262 5.51 4.44 -9.92
C LYS A 262 5.59 5.77 -9.17
N GLU A 263 5.41 5.75 -7.87
CA GLU A 263 5.46 6.87 -6.93
C GLU A 263 5.03 8.24 -7.47
N GLY A 264 3.82 8.64 -7.16
CA GLY A 264 3.41 10.03 -7.35
C GLY A 264 2.90 10.40 -8.74
N VAL A 265 2.52 9.46 -9.61
CA VAL A 265 1.76 9.79 -10.83
C VAL A 265 0.46 10.49 -10.43
N SER A 266 -0.21 10.04 -9.38
CA SER A 266 -1.35 10.74 -8.74
C SER A 266 -0.96 12.10 -8.13
N ARG A 267 0.30 12.30 -7.74
CA ARG A 267 0.83 13.53 -7.15
C ARG A 267 1.21 14.59 -8.19
N LYS A 268 1.73 14.21 -9.36
CA LYS A 268 2.17 15.15 -10.43
C LYS A 268 1.02 15.89 -11.11
N LYS A 269 -0.18 15.32 -11.16
CA LYS A 269 -1.36 15.92 -11.79
C LYS A 269 -1.98 17.10 -10.99
N ARG A 270 -1.44 17.49 -9.81
CA ARG A 270 -1.99 18.56 -8.95
C ARG A 270 -0.99 19.67 -8.63
N SER A 271 -0.53 20.38 -9.64
CA SER A 271 0.41 21.53 -9.45
C SER A 271 -0.19 22.76 -8.73
N SER A 272 -1.52 22.88 -8.62
CA SER A 272 -2.17 24.05 -7.99
C SER A 272 -2.40 23.93 -6.48
N ALA A 273 -2.00 22.84 -5.83
CA ALA A 273 -2.38 22.51 -4.47
C ALA A 273 -1.20 22.23 -3.51
N VAL A 274 0.02 22.72 -3.80
CA VAL A 274 1.18 22.47 -2.93
C VAL A 274 0.91 22.90 -1.49
N ILE A 275 0.30 24.06 -1.29
CA ILE A 275 -0.04 24.56 0.07
C ILE A 275 -1.06 23.65 0.75
N LYS A 276 -2.13 23.27 0.02
CA LYS A 276 -3.15 22.36 0.58
C LYS A 276 -2.58 21.00 0.94
N LYS A 277 -1.66 20.49 0.12
CA LYS A 277 -0.95 19.23 0.39
C LYS A 277 -0.09 19.33 1.64
N VAL A 278 0.73 20.39 1.76
CA VAL A 278 1.56 20.61 2.95
C VAL A 278 0.68 20.75 4.20
N MET A 279 -0.44 21.45 4.13
CA MET A 279 -1.38 21.55 5.26
C MET A 279 -1.98 20.20 5.65
N MET A 280 -2.34 19.36 4.66
CA MET A 280 -2.84 18.02 4.94
C MET A 280 -1.75 17.13 5.59
N GLU A 281 -0.52 17.18 5.09
CA GLU A 281 0.62 16.45 5.69
C GLU A 281 0.87 16.90 7.12
N ILE A 282 0.81 18.21 7.40
CA ILE A 282 0.92 18.76 8.74
C ILE A 282 -0.19 18.25 9.66
N GLU A 283 -1.44 18.30 9.20
CA GLU A 283 -2.59 17.83 9.97
C GLU A 283 -2.46 16.35 10.35
N VAL A 284 -2.10 15.51 9.37
CA VAL A 284 -1.90 14.07 9.58
C VAL A 284 -0.76 13.82 10.57
N ASN A 285 0.37 14.52 10.41
CA ASN A 285 1.50 14.39 11.31
C ASN A 285 1.17 14.83 12.76
N LEU A 286 0.39 15.90 12.92
CA LEU A 286 -0.06 16.34 14.25
C LEU A 286 -1.00 15.30 14.89
N LYS A 287 -1.92 14.73 14.11
CA LYS A 287 -2.81 13.65 14.59
C LYS A 287 -2.00 12.43 15.01
N PHE A 288 -1.06 12.01 14.17
CA PHE A 288 -0.18 10.87 14.45
C PHE A 288 0.66 11.08 15.72
N LEU A 289 1.30 12.25 15.88
CA LEU A 289 2.04 12.58 17.09
C LEU A 289 1.15 12.59 18.34
N LYS A 290 -0.08 13.11 18.22
CA LYS A 290 -1.04 13.08 19.33
C LYS A 290 -1.41 11.66 19.76
N LEU A 291 -1.49 10.71 18.81
CA LEU A 291 -1.80 9.31 19.09
C LEU A 291 -0.63 8.59 19.79
N HIS A 292 0.59 8.86 19.38
CA HIS A 292 1.76 8.05 19.76
C HIS A 292 2.76 8.72 20.71
N ASN A 293 2.73 10.05 20.86
CA ASN A 293 3.68 10.76 21.73
C ASN A 293 3.03 11.14 23.05
N LYS A 294 3.47 10.48 24.15
CA LYS A 294 3.00 10.77 25.52
C LYS A 294 3.20 12.24 25.95
N HIS A 295 4.18 12.91 25.36
CA HIS A 295 4.53 14.31 25.65
C HIS A 295 4.06 15.29 24.57
N TYR A 296 3.07 14.91 23.77
CA TYR A 296 2.56 15.70 22.65
C TYR A 296 2.35 17.17 22.97
N TYR A 297 1.67 17.48 24.07
CA TYR A 297 1.37 18.88 24.45
C TYR A 297 2.62 19.67 24.86
N LEU A 298 3.65 19.01 25.38
CA LEU A 298 4.94 19.63 25.69
C LEU A 298 5.70 20.00 24.42
N TYR A 299 5.66 19.15 23.40
CA TYR A 299 6.38 19.35 22.14
C TYR A 299 5.59 20.16 21.10
N LEU A 300 4.28 20.32 21.29
CA LEU A 300 3.42 21.03 20.34
C LEU A 300 3.92 22.43 19.95
N PRO A 301 4.37 23.31 20.88
CA PRO A 301 4.87 24.64 20.51
C PRO A 301 6.08 24.58 19.58
N LEU A 302 6.99 23.65 19.83
CA LEU A 302 8.19 23.46 19.02
C LEU A 302 7.84 22.90 17.64
N TYR A 303 6.87 22.00 17.57
CA TYR A 303 6.37 21.44 16.31
C TYR A 303 5.69 22.53 15.46
N LEU A 304 4.86 23.38 16.06
CA LEU A 304 4.23 24.51 15.39
C LEU A 304 5.28 25.52 14.87
N LEU A 305 6.36 25.75 15.63
CA LEU A 305 7.47 26.58 15.17
C LEU A 305 8.14 25.99 13.92
N GLN A 306 8.39 24.69 13.89
CA GLN A 306 8.98 24.02 12.71
C GLN A 306 8.06 24.10 11.49
N ILE A 307 6.76 23.88 11.67
CA ILE A 307 5.76 24.03 10.61
C ILE A 307 5.82 25.47 10.05
N THR A 308 5.86 26.45 10.94
CA THR A 308 5.94 27.87 10.55
C THR A 308 7.20 28.16 9.75
N LEU A 309 8.35 27.65 10.19
CA LEU A 309 9.62 27.79 9.48
C LEU A 309 9.60 27.08 8.12
N LEU A 310 9.01 25.88 8.05
CA LEU A 310 8.84 25.16 6.79
C LEU A 310 7.94 25.95 5.82
N TYR A 311 6.82 26.49 6.31
CA TYR A 311 5.93 27.33 5.52
C TYR A 311 6.62 28.57 4.97
N ILE A 312 7.41 29.27 5.81
CA ILE A 312 8.22 30.42 5.41
C ILE A 312 9.21 29.99 4.32
N ARG A 313 9.92 28.88 4.51
CA ARG A 313 10.92 28.38 3.55
C ARG A 313 10.29 28.04 2.19
N VAL A 314 9.13 27.38 2.18
CA VAL A 314 8.38 27.07 0.97
C VAL A 314 7.87 28.33 0.28
N SER A 315 7.43 29.32 1.06
CA SER A 315 6.93 30.60 0.53
C SER A 315 8.08 31.45 -0.07
N ILE A 316 9.24 31.49 0.57
CA ILE A 316 10.43 32.19 0.08
C ILE A 316 11.00 31.46 -1.16
N GLY A 317 11.05 30.13 -1.15
CA GLY A 317 11.53 29.34 -2.29
C GLY A 317 10.70 29.47 -3.56
N LYS A 318 9.46 29.97 -3.46
CA LYS A 318 8.62 30.35 -4.61
C LYS A 318 8.94 31.74 -5.16
N VAL A 319 9.58 32.59 -4.35
CA VAL A 319 9.93 33.97 -4.72
C VAL A 319 11.34 34.06 -5.32
N LEU A 320 12.23 33.10 -5.01
CA LEU A 320 13.58 33.06 -5.57
C LEU A 320 13.59 32.13 -6.80
N PRO A 321 14.00 32.62 -7.99
CA PRO A 321 14.19 31.75 -9.14
C PRO A 321 15.27 30.72 -8.79
N LYS A 322 15.03 29.46 -9.20
CA LYS A 322 16.08 28.44 -9.16
C LYS A 322 17.20 28.86 -10.13
N ASN A 323 18.34 29.28 -9.58
CA ASN A 323 19.57 29.37 -10.35
C ASN A 323 20.06 27.94 -10.68
#